data_6eab45342e694cf67fec57b592e838fe
#
_entry.id   6eab45342e694cf67fec57b592e838fe
#
_cell.length_a   1.000
_cell.length_b   1.000
_cell.length_c   1.000
_cell.angle_alpha   90.00
_cell.angle_beta   90.00
_cell.angle_gamma   90.00
#
_symmetry.space_group_name_H-M   'P 1'
#
loop_
_entity.id
_entity.type
_entity.pdbx_description
1 polymer ?
#
loop_
_entity_poly.entity_id
_entity_poly.type
_entity_poly.pdbx_seq_one_letter_code
_entity_poly.pdbx_strand_id
1 'polypeptide(L)'
;SRLANKIRPLKLCYYGEVVRKVGTILRPERQFQQVGAEIIGSESYKADVEIINLAYETLKKIGVKNIVIEITAPFFLDSLLKKIIDKDLKNQLKKFIKLKDIKNCLKLLNKNELYNSFKTLHLCSGSIQNKKKYISKLNKIIGYNNEVERIIKISNLIKTSKNDSLNIDFFDLQKNKNYYKGIKFTFFAKDVRGEIAGGGRYNLKYGSNSETAIGYTCYMDTILRSSSLINQNKRILIAFNTSDKIKQKLINKGYSLFKTFEDNI
;
A
#
# COMPACT_ATOMS: atom_id res chain seq x y z
N SER A 1 -14.56 8.30 22.67
CA SER A 1 -14.93 7.91 21.30
C SER A 1 -16.24 7.11 21.31
N ARG A 2 -17.16 7.39 20.40
CA ARG A 2 -18.45 6.63 20.25
C ARG A 2 -18.24 5.12 19.97
N LEU A 3 -17.04 4.73 19.56
CA LEU A 3 -16.69 3.35 19.22
C LEU A 3 -15.92 2.61 20.32
N ALA A 4 -15.58 3.28 21.44
CA ALA A 4 -14.77 2.68 22.50
C ALA A 4 -15.40 1.42 23.10
N ASN A 5 -16.72 1.41 23.29
CA ASN A 5 -17.46 0.32 23.93
C ASN A 5 -18.08 -0.69 22.92
N LYS A 6 -17.69 -0.64 21.65
CA LYS A 6 -18.16 -1.60 20.65
C LYS A 6 -17.33 -2.88 20.69
N ILE A 7 -17.97 -4.00 20.33
CA ILE A 7 -17.30 -5.32 20.27
C ILE A 7 -16.15 -5.28 19.25
N ARG A 8 -15.04 -5.94 19.58
CA ARG A 8 -13.87 -6.09 18.70
C ARG A 8 -13.90 -7.43 17.96
N PRO A 9 -13.31 -7.49 16.73
CA PRO A 9 -12.71 -6.39 16.00
C PRO A 9 -13.75 -5.49 15.33
N LEU A 10 -13.48 -4.19 15.28
CA LEU A 10 -14.25 -3.26 14.46
C LEU A 10 -13.74 -3.30 13.01
N LYS A 11 -14.66 -3.35 12.05
CA LYS A 11 -14.37 -3.22 10.63
C LYS A 11 -15.03 -1.94 10.12
N LEU A 12 -14.23 -1.01 9.68
CA LEU A 12 -14.67 0.31 9.25
C LEU A 12 -14.20 0.57 7.83
N CYS A 13 -14.97 1.32 7.07
CA CYS A 13 -14.52 1.91 5.81
C CYS A 13 -14.76 3.41 5.83
N TYR A 14 -14.01 4.13 5.02
CA TYR A 14 -14.12 5.57 4.88
C TYR A 14 -13.83 6.01 3.46
N TYR A 15 -14.38 7.16 3.11
CA TYR A 15 -13.95 7.94 1.94
C TYR A 15 -13.94 9.41 2.31
N GLY A 16 -13.11 10.18 1.66
CA GLY A 16 -13.06 11.61 1.88
C GLY A 16 -11.91 12.27 1.16
N GLU A 17 -11.96 13.59 1.19
CA GLU A 17 -10.91 14.45 0.69
C GLU A 17 -9.87 14.71 1.78
N VAL A 18 -8.61 14.72 1.37
CA VAL A 18 -7.48 14.95 2.26
C VAL A 18 -6.58 16.04 1.69
N VAL A 19 -6.16 16.94 2.56
CA VAL A 19 -5.17 17.97 2.24
C VAL A 19 -3.88 17.69 3.00
N ARG A 20 -2.76 17.62 2.29
CA ARG A 20 -1.42 17.46 2.88
C ARG A 20 -0.68 18.80 2.92
N LYS A 21 0.08 19.02 3.98
CA LYS A 21 0.93 20.22 4.11
C LYS A 21 1.95 20.31 2.97
N VAL A 22 2.52 19.18 2.57
CA VAL A 22 3.56 19.09 1.52
C VAL A 22 3.27 17.90 0.63
N GLY A 23 3.34 18.08 -0.68
CA GLY A 23 3.36 16.99 -1.65
C GLY A 23 4.69 16.21 -1.64
N THR A 24 4.74 15.12 -2.37
CA THR A 24 5.98 14.36 -2.60
C THR A 24 6.35 14.36 -4.09
N ILE A 25 7.59 14.00 -4.42
CA ILE A 25 8.03 13.90 -5.83
C ILE A 25 7.15 12.90 -6.62
N LEU A 26 6.69 11.82 -5.96
CA LEU A 26 5.83 10.81 -6.58
C LEU A 26 4.36 11.22 -6.60
N ARG A 27 3.97 12.13 -5.71
CA ARG A 27 2.62 12.67 -5.57
C ARG A 27 2.72 14.15 -5.24
N PRO A 28 2.78 15.03 -6.24
CA PRO A 28 2.86 16.47 -6.04
C PRO A 28 1.54 17.07 -5.55
N GLU A 29 0.43 16.43 -5.85
CA GLU A 29 -0.90 16.87 -5.44
C GLU A 29 -1.02 16.90 -3.91
N ARG A 30 -1.45 18.02 -3.38
CA ARG A 30 -1.67 18.23 -1.95
C ARG A 30 -3.09 17.91 -1.52
N GLN A 31 -4.05 18.01 -2.42
CA GLN A 31 -5.46 17.74 -2.22
C GLN A 31 -5.86 16.56 -3.11
N PHE A 32 -6.42 15.53 -2.53
CA PHE A 32 -6.83 14.33 -3.25
C PHE A 32 -7.88 13.56 -2.46
N GLN A 33 -8.67 12.76 -3.15
CA GLN A 33 -9.63 11.86 -2.52
C GLN A 33 -8.98 10.52 -2.17
N GLN A 34 -9.40 9.98 -1.04
CA GLN A 34 -8.98 8.66 -0.59
C GLN A 34 -10.18 7.82 -0.14
N VAL A 35 -10.04 6.52 -0.32
CA VAL A 35 -10.96 5.48 0.17
C VAL A 35 -10.14 4.45 0.93
N GLY A 36 -10.65 3.95 2.03
CA GLY A 36 -9.92 2.96 2.80
C GLY A 36 -10.79 2.12 3.72
N ALA A 37 -10.16 1.12 4.31
CA ALA A 37 -10.78 0.27 5.32
C ALA A 37 -9.80 -0.05 6.45
N GLU A 38 -10.35 -0.27 7.64
CA GLU A 38 -9.63 -0.50 8.88
C GLU A 38 -10.21 -1.68 9.64
N ILE A 39 -9.34 -2.50 10.24
CA ILE A 39 -9.69 -3.49 11.26
C ILE A 39 -9.01 -3.08 12.56
N ILE A 40 -9.80 -2.79 13.59
CA ILE A 40 -9.35 -2.27 14.87
C ILE A 40 -9.58 -3.32 15.95
N GLY A 41 -8.58 -3.53 16.83
CA GLY A 41 -8.70 -4.44 17.96
C GLY A 41 -8.45 -5.92 17.64
N SER A 42 -7.64 -6.21 16.60
CA SER A 42 -7.18 -7.57 16.28
C SER A 42 -5.68 -7.62 16.05
N GLU A 43 -4.97 -8.42 16.84
CA GLU A 43 -3.53 -8.69 16.67
C GLU A 43 -3.24 -9.82 15.69
N SER A 44 -4.27 -10.55 15.26
CA SER A 44 -4.12 -11.71 14.39
C SER A 44 -3.51 -11.34 13.02
N TYR A 45 -2.55 -12.13 12.54
CA TYR A 45 -2.05 -12.01 11.16
C TYR A 45 -3.13 -12.24 10.10
N LYS A 46 -4.23 -12.90 10.47
CA LYS A 46 -5.39 -13.08 9.56
C LYS A 46 -6.06 -11.74 9.24
N ALA A 47 -6.05 -10.79 10.17
CA ALA A 47 -6.53 -9.43 9.91
C ALA A 47 -5.62 -8.70 8.90
N ASP A 48 -4.28 -8.92 8.96
CA ASP A 48 -3.36 -8.38 7.97
C ASP A 48 -3.68 -8.93 6.58
N VAL A 49 -3.88 -10.25 6.48
CA VAL A 49 -4.24 -10.93 5.22
C VAL A 49 -5.58 -10.43 4.68
N GLU A 50 -6.58 -10.28 5.53
CA GLU A 50 -7.91 -9.79 5.14
C GLU A 50 -7.82 -8.38 4.53
N ILE A 51 -7.12 -7.47 5.19
CA ILE A 51 -6.96 -6.08 4.73
C ILE A 51 -6.18 -6.01 3.41
N ILE A 52 -5.09 -6.77 3.26
CA ILE A 52 -4.30 -6.78 2.04
C ILE A 52 -5.10 -7.37 0.87
N ASN A 53 -5.80 -8.50 1.09
CA ASN A 53 -6.64 -9.11 0.06
C ASN A 53 -7.83 -8.21 -0.30
N LEU A 54 -8.46 -7.52 0.66
CA LEU A 54 -9.54 -6.57 0.41
C LEU A 54 -9.06 -5.41 -0.47
N ALA A 55 -7.89 -4.83 -0.16
CA ALA A 55 -7.29 -3.79 -1.00
C ALA A 55 -6.99 -4.30 -2.41
N TYR A 56 -6.39 -5.48 -2.53
CA TYR A 56 -6.09 -6.11 -3.81
C TYR A 56 -7.34 -6.36 -4.65
N GLU A 57 -8.37 -6.97 -4.07
CA GLU A 57 -9.63 -7.27 -4.76
C GLU A 57 -10.35 -5.98 -5.18
N THR A 58 -10.33 -4.94 -4.35
CA THR A 58 -10.87 -3.63 -4.68
C THR A 58 -10.19 -3.06 -5.92
N LEU A 59 -8.85 -3.05 -5.95
CA LEU A 59 -8.06 -2.57 -7.09
C LEU A 59 -8.34 -3.38 -8.36
N LYS A 60 -8.48 -4.70 -8.26
CA LYS A 60 -8.84 -5.57 -9.40
C LYS A 60 -10.23 -5.26 -9.94
N LYS A 61 -11.23 -5.07 -9.05
CA LYS A 61 -12.62 -4.77 -9.45
C LYS A 61 -12.74 -3.45 -10.19
N ILE A 62 -11.95 -2.46 -9.86
CA ILE A 62 -11.89 -1.17 -10.57
C ILE A 62 -10.95 -1.19 -11.78
N GLY A 63 -10.51 -2.36 -12.25
CA GLY A 63 -9.81 -2.55 -13.51
C GLY A 63 -8.31 -2.26 -13.47
N VAL A 64 -7.68 -2.17 -12.31
CA VAL A 64 -6.22 -2.04 -12.21
C VAL A 64 -5.57 -3.36 -12.61
N LYS A 65 -4.57 -3.28 -13.49
CA LYS A 65 -3.81 -4.44 -14.01
C LYS A 65 -2.35 -4.39 -13.58
N ASN A 66 -1.68 -5.55 -13.63
CA ASN A 66 -0.25 -5.68 -13.34
C ASN A 66 0.11 -5.06 -11.97
N ILE A 67 -0.62 -5.48 -10.94
CA ILE A 67 -0.44 -4.98 -9.57
C ILE A 67 0.82 -5.60 -8.96
N VAL A 68 1.63 -4.75 -8.35
CA VAL A 68 2.75 -5.16 -7.51
C VAL A 68 2.40 -4.84 -6.07
N ILE A 69 2.34 -5.85 -5.22
CA ILE A 69 2.19 -5.71 -3.78
C ILE A 69 3.59 -5.77 -3.17
N GLU A 70 4.00 -4.74 -2.48
CA GLU A 70 5.26 -4.72 -1.72
C GLU A 70 4.96 -4.74 -0.23
N ILE A 71 5.42 -5.76 0.47
CA ILE A 71 5.36 -5.85 1.94
C ILE A 71 6.69 -5.40 2.50
N THR A 72 6.65 -4.54 3.50
CA THR A 72 7.81 -4.07 4.23
C THR A 72 7.65 -4.33 5.73
N ALA A 73 8.78 -4.49 6.40
CA ALA A 73 8.84 -4.61 7.84
C ALA A 73 9.93 -3.67 8.38
N PRO A 74 9.62 -2.38 8.48
CA PRO A 74 10.61 -1.34 8.78
C PRO A 74 11.35 -1.53 10.10
N PHE A 75 10.72 -2.20 11.07
CA PHE A 75 11.32 -2.44 12.38
C PHE A 75 12.62 -3.27 12.32
N PHE A 76 12.80 -4.15 11.32
CA PHE A 76 14.07 -4.88 11.15
C PHE A 76 15.23 -3.93 10.84
N LEU A 77 15.05 -3.06 9.87
CA LEU A 77 16.05 -2.06 9.51
C LEU A 77 16.28 -1.07 10.63
N ASP A 78 15.21 -0.59 11.27
CA ASP A 78 15.30 0.34 12.39
C ASP A 78 16.07 -0.25 13.57
N SER A 79 15.90 -1.55 13.86
CA SER A 79 16.63 -2.23 14.92
C SER A 79 18.14 -2.31 14.63
N LEU A 80 18.52 -2.57 13.38
CA LEU A 80 19.92 -2.56 12.98
C LEU A 80 20.51 -1.15 13.02
N LEU A 81 19.78 -0.16 12.52
CA LEU A 81 20.23 1.23 12.56
C LEU A 81 20.38 1.78 13.99
N LYS A 82 19.60 1.27 14.96
CA LYS A 82 19.77 1.64 16.38
C LYS A 82 21.08 1.17 16.98
N LYS A 83 21.62 0.03 16.53
CA LYS A 83 22.91 -0.52 16.99
C LYS A 83 24.10 0.30 16.49
N ILE A 84 23.94 1.15 15.47
CA ILE A 84 25.02 2.00 14.95
C ILE A 84 25.12 3.24 15.84
N ILE A 85 26.22 3.35 16.57
CA ILE A 85 26.51 4.46 17.50
C ILE A 85 27.00 5.69 16.71
N ASP A 86 27.87 5.47 15.72
CA ASP A 86 28.42 6.53 14.87
C ASP A 86 27.29 7.23 14.10
N LYS A 87 27.10 8.51 14.37
CA LYS A 87 26.05 9.34 13.77
C LYS A 87 26.28 9.59 12.27
N ASP A 88 27.54 9.77 11.86
CA ASP A 88 27.88 10.07 10.48
C ASP A 88 27.71 8.85 9.60
N LEU A 89 28.19 7.70 10.03
CA LEU A 89 27.94 6.42 9.37
C LEU A 89 26.42 6.15 9.25
N LYS A 90 25.66 6.36 10.34
CA LYS A 90 24.20 6.19 10.34
C LYS A 90 23.51 7.11 9.34
N ASN A 91 23.92 8.37 9.24
CA ASN A 91 23.34 9.34 8.31
C ASN A 91 23.66 8.99 6.85
N GLN A 92 24.90 8.58 6.55
CA GLN A 92 25.29 8.11 5.23
C GLN A 92 24.50 6.87 4.81
N LEU A 93 24.36 5.87 5.70
CA LEU A 93 23.54 4.69 5.45
C LEU A 93 22.09 5.06 5.14
N LYS A 94 21.47 5.92 5.93
CA LYS A 94 20.10 6.39 5.68
C LYS A 94 19.97 7.08 4.32
N LYS A 95 20.99 7.85 3.89
CA LYS A 95 21.00 8.47 2.56
C LYS A 95 20.99 7.42 1.46
N PHE A 96 21.89 6.42 1.52
CA PHE A 96 21.94 5.34 0.53
C PHE A 96 20.69 4.47 0.54
N ILE A 97 20.14 4.16 1.73
CA ILE A 97 18.88 3.40 1.85
C ILE A 97 17.73 4.14 1.17
N LYS A 98 17.60 5.45 1.36
CA LYS A 98 16.59 6.28 0.67
C LYS A 98 16.71 6.22 -0.85
N LEU A 99 17.94 6.14 -1.35
CA LEU A 99 18.23 6.02 -2.77
C LEU A 99 18.15 4.58 -3.28
N LYS A 100 17.84 3.61 -2.40
CA LYS A 100 17.89 2.16 -2.71
C LYS A 100 19.27 1.69 -3.20
N ASP A 101 20.32 2.41 -2.82
CA ASP A 101 21.70 2.08 -3.16
C ASP A 101 22.34 1.15 -2.11
N ILE A 102 21.87 -0.09 -2.13
CA ILE A 102 22.30 -1.11 -1.15
C ILE A 102 23.77 -1.50 -1.34
N LYS A 103 24.28 -1.40 -2.55
CA LYS A 103 25.71 -1.68 -2.83
C LYS A 103 26.62 -0.76 -2.02
N ASN A 104 26.36 0.53 -2.02
CA ASN A 104 27.13 1.48 -1.23
C ASN A 104 26.86 1.36 0.27
N CYS A 105 25.65 0.99 0.71
CA CYS A 105 25.40 0.63 2.11
C CYS A 105 26.33 -0.50 2.58
N LEU A 106 26.40 -1.59 1.81
CA LEU A 106 27.25 -2.74 2.15
C LEU A 106 28.74 -2.40 2.09
N LYS A 107 29.16 -1.56 1.15
CA LYS A 107 30.54 -1.06 1.05
C LYS A 107 30.94 -0.28 2.30
N LEU A 108 30.08 0.62 2.80
CA LEU A 108 30.32 1.36 4.03
C LEU A 108 30.43 0.46 5.26
N LEU A 109 29.70 -0.65 5.28
CA LEU A 109 29.67 -1.59 6.39
C LEU A 109 30.74 -2.70 6.28
N ASN A 110 31.61 -2.69 5.30
CA ASN A 110 32.49 -3.81 4.97
C ASN A 110 33.34 -4.36 6.14
N LYS A 111 33.69 -3.51 7.12
CA LYS A 111 34.43 -3.89 8.34
C LYS A 111 33.57 -3.82 9.60
N ASN A 112 32.26 -3.63 9.47
CA ASN A 112 31.34 -3.47 10.59
C ASN A 112 30.67 -4.83 10.92
N GLU A 113 30.47 -5.10 12.19
CA GLU A 113 29.77 -6.31 12.68
C GLU A 113 28.38 -6.51 12.08
N LEU A 114 27.71 -5.42 11.68
CA LEU A 114 26.36 -5.43 11.10
C LEU A 114 26.35 -5.75 9.59
N TYR A 115 27.52 -5.88 8.94
CA TYR A 115 27.61 -6.17 7.50
C TYR A 115 26.75 -7.39 7.10
N ASN A 116 26.91 -8.49 7.81
CA ASN A 116 26.18 -9.72 7.52
C ASN A 116 24.66 -9.58 7.71
N SER A 117 24.24 -8.79 8.71
CA SER A 117 22.83 -8.52 8.97
C SER A 117 22.20 -7.70 7.82
N PHE A 118 22.87 -6.65 7.37
CA PHE A 118 22.42 -5.85 6.21
C PHE A 118 22.43 -6.66 4.91
N LYS A 119 23.48 -7.46 4.69
CA LYS A 119 23.56 -8.37 3.54
C LYS A 119 22.40 -9.38 3.52
N THR A 120 22.05 -9.92 4.69
CA THR A 120 20.92 -10.86 4.80
C THR A 120 19.58 -10.18 4.52
N LEU A 121 19.33 -8.97 5.05
CA LEU A 121 18.14 -8.19 4.71
C LEU A 121 18.04 -7.98 3.19
N HIS A 122 19.15 -7.66 2.54
CA HIS A 122 19.19 -7.48 1.09
C HIS A 122 18.84 -8.77 0.35
N LEU A 123 19.43 -9.92 0.76
CA LEU A 123 19.14 -11.22 0.16
C LEU A 123 17.66 -11.64 0.35
N CYS A 124 17.02 -11.17 1.41
CA CYS A 124 15.61 -11.43 1.67
C CYS A 124 14.65 -10.51 0.88
N SER A 125 15.13 -9.39 0.34
CA SER A 125 14.32 -8.46 -0.44
C SER A 125 14.15 -8.94 -1.88
N GLY A 126 12.96 -8.70 -2.47
CA GLY A 126 12.57 -9.10 -3.82
C GLY A 126 11.32 -9.96 -3.86
N SER A 127 11.12 -10.72 -4.95
CA SER A 127 9.95 -11.59 -5.10
C SER A 127 9.87 -12.63 -3.98
N ILE A 128 8.73 -12.68 -3.30
CA ILE A 128 8.53 -13.55 -2.13
C ILE A 128 8.72 -15.03 -2.45
N GLN A 129 8.35 -15.48 -3.64
CA GLN A 129 8.49 -16.88 -4.07
C GLN A 129 9.94 -17.33 -4.04
N ASN A 130 10.86 -16.45 -4.44
CA ASN A 130 12.29 -16.73 -4.50
C ASN A 130 12.99 -16.49 -3.15
N LYS A 131 12.35 -15.83 -2.19
CA LYS A 131 12.99 -15.32 -0.97
C LYS A 131 12.60 -16.05 0.31
N LYS A 132 11.58 -16.90 0.30
CA LYS A 132 11.11 -17.65 1.49
C LYS A 132 12.25 -18.34 2.25
N LYS A 133 13.16 -19.00 1.52
CA LYS A 133 14.34 -19.68 2.10
C LYS A 133 15.29 -18.72 2.84
N TYR A 134 15.43 -17.49 2.35
CA TYR A 134 16.28 -16.48 3.00
C TYR A 134 15.57 -15.83 4.18
N ILE A 135 14.28 -15.58 4.07
CA ILE A 135 13.46 -14.97 5.13
C ILE A 135 13.49 -15.84 6.39
N SER A 136 13.42 -17.16 6.26
CA SER A 136 13.53 -18.06 7.41
C SER A 136 14.89 -17.98 8.14
N LYS A 137 15.95 -17.52 7.45
CA LYS A 137 17.28 -17.32 8.07
C LYS A 137 17.37 -16.01 8.86
N LEU A 138 16.45 -15.04 8.65
CA LEU A 138 16.45 -13.79 9.40
C LEU A 138 16.32 -14.02 10.91
N ASN A 139 15.59 -15.04 11.33
CA ASN A 139 15.42 -15.40 12.74
C ASN A 139 16.76 -15.55 13.46
N LYS A 140 17.73 -16.20 12.81
CA LYS A 140 19.06 -16.48 13.39
C LYS A 140 19.93 -15.24 13.56
N ILE A 141 19.65 -14.18 12.77
CA ILE A 141 20.54 -13.01 12.66
C ILE A 141 19.96 -11.79 13.40
N ILE A 142 18.64 -11.65 13.43
CA ILE A 142 17.99 -10.43 13.93
C ILE A 142 17.17 -10.68 15.19
N GLY A 143 16.83 -11.93 15.52
CA GLY A 143 16.17 -12.30 16.79
C GLY A 143 14.68 -11.95 16.89
N TYR A 144 13.98 -11.75 15.77
CA TYR A 144 12.54 -11.45 15.71
C TYR A 144 11.72 -12.62 15.16
N ASN A 145 11.78 -13.78 15.84
CA ASN A 145 11.18 -15.02 15.38
C ASN A 145 9.70 -14.91 15.03
N ASN A 146 8.90 -14.33 15.92
CA ASN A 146 7.44 -14.20 15.73
C ASN A 146 7.08 -13.33 14.52
N GLU A 147 7.83 -12.26 14.28
CA GLU A 147 7.56 -11.33 13.16
C GLU A 147 7.97 -11.92 11.82
N VAL A 148 9.05 -12.67 11.77
CA VAL A 148 9.45 -13.41 10.55
C VAL A 148 8.42 -14.47 10.19
N GLU A 149 7.96 -15.26 11.16
CA GLU A 149 6.90 -16.24 10.95
C GLU A 149 5.60 -15.56 10.50
N ARG A 150 5.25 -14.41 11.10
CA ARG A 150 4.09 -13.63 10.72
C ARG A 150 4.15 -13.23 9.24
N ILE A 151 5.28 -12.70 8.77
CA ILE A 151 5.49 -12.32 7.37
C ILE A 151 5.33 -13.53 6.45
N ILE A 152 5.89 -14.69 6.82
CA ILE A 152 5.77 -15.93 6.04
C ILE A 152 4.29 -16.36 5.97
N LYS A 153 3.57 -16.38 7.09
CA LYS A 153 2.15 -16.74 7.16
C LYS A 153 1.31 -15.81 6.29
N ILE A 154 1.52 -14.49 6.39
CA ILE A 154 0.83 -13.49 5.57
C ILE A 154 1.10 -13.73 4.09
N SER A 155 2.37 -13.85 3.71
CA SER A 155 2.76 -14.01 2.30
C SER A 155 2.25 -15.31 1.64
N ASN A 156 1.98 -16.35 2.44
CA ASN A 156 1.39 -17.59 1.94
C ASN A 156 -0.11 -17.49 1.66
N LEU A 157 -0.81 -16.55 2.29
CA LEU A 157 -2.26 -16.39 2.23
C LEU A 157 -2.71 -15.22 1.35
N ILE A 158 -1.78 -14.37 0.91
CA ILE A 158 -2.10 -13.32 -0.05
C ILE A 158 -2.32 -13.96 -1.42
N LYS A 159 -3.46 -13.62 -2.02
CA LYS A 159 -3.84 -14.09 -3.35
C LYS A 159 -3.39 -13.07 -4.40
N THR A 160 -2.71 -13.53 -5.43
CA THR A 160 -2.33 -12.71 -6.60
C THR A 160 -2.66 -13.47 -7.88
N SER A 161 -3.06 -12.76 -8.92
CA SER A 161 -3.23 -13.35 -10.25
C SER A 161 -1.87 -13.50 -10.97
N LYS A 162 -1.85 -14.26 -12.07
CA LYS A 162 -0.61 -14.63 -12.80
C LYS A 162 0.25 -13.42 -13.21
N ASN A 163 -0.37 -12.29 -13.52
CA ASN A 163 0.32 -11.08 -14.00
C ASN A 163 0.65 -10.10 -12.87
N ASP A 164 0.30 -10.42 -11.64
CA ASP A 164 0.54 -9.59 -10.47
C ASP A 164 1.68 -10.20 -9.64
N SER A 165 2.33 -9.41 -8.81
CA SER A 165 3.47 -9.88 -8.03
C SER A 165 3.39 -9.47 -6.58
N LEU A 166 3.95 -10.33 -5.72
CA LEU A 166 4.15 -10.08 -4.30
C LEU A 166 5.64 -10.01 -4.01
N ASN A 167 6.09 -8.86 -3.58
CA ASN A 167 7.48 -8.58 -3.23
C ASN A 167 7.60 -8.28 -1.73
N ILE A 168 8.80 -8.43 -1.21
CA ILE A 168 9.17 -7.99 0.12
C ILE A 168 10.37 -7.04 0.03
N ASP A 169 10.35 -5.97 0.81
CA ASP A 169 11.46 -5.01 0.91
C ASP A 169 11.75 -4.71 2.39
N PHE A 170 12.96 -5.02 2.80
CA PHE A 170 13.42 -4.72 4.16
C PHE A 170 14.19 -3.41 4.27
N PHE A 171 14.40 -2.71 3.15
CA PHE A 171 15.10 -1.42 3.09
C PHE A 171 14.13 -0.25 2.91
N ASP A 172 13.06 -0.23 3.71
CA ASP A 172 12.13 0.90 3.79
C ASP A 172 12.32 1.67 5.10
N LEU A 173 12.67 2.94 4.99
CA LEU A 173 12.77 3.85 6.14
C LEU A 173 11.40 4.48 6.41
N GLN A 174 10.92 4.33 7.63
CA GLN A 174 9.69 5.02 8.03
C GLN A 174 9.88 6.55 8.00
N LYS A 175 9.01 7.25 7.27
CA LYS A 175 8.97 8.72 7.27
C LYS A 175 8.55 9.26 8.64
N ASN A 176 7.54 8.64 9.24
CA ASN A 176 7.05 8.95 10.58
C ASN A 176 7.53 7.85 11.53
N LYS A 177 8.53 8.19 12.35
CA LYS A 177 9.08 7.26 13.35
C LYS A 177 7.96 6.68 14.21
N ASN A 178 7.92 5.35 14.30
CA ASN A 178 7.00 4.59 15.14
C ASN A 178 5.50 4.63 14.77
N TYR A 179 5.13 5.08 13.59
CA TYR A 179 3.72 4.99 13.17
C TYR A 179 3.30 3.52 12.95
N TYR A 180 4.02 2.80 12.10
CA TYR A 180 3.77 1.37 11.91
C TYR A 180 4.49 0.55 12.98
N LYS A 181 3.76 -0.33 13.64
CA LYS A 181 4.25 -1.25 14.69
C LYS A 181 4.43 -2.70 14.21
N GLY A 182 4.08 -2.97 12.96
CA GLY A 182 4.21 -4.26 12.33
C GLY A 182 4.55 -4.10 10.85
N ILE A 183 3.91 -4.91 10.02
CA ILE A 183 4.07 -4.81 8.57
C ILE A 183 3.48 -3.51 8.04
N LYS A 184 4.10 -3.04 6.98
CA LYS A 184 3.57 -2.03 6.07
C LYS A 184 3.45 -2.67 4.68
N PHE A 185 2.50 -2.26 3.89
CA PHE A 185 2.37 -2.71 2.51
C PHE A 185 2.01 -1.55 1.59
N THR A 186 2.44 -1.67 0.34
CA THR A 186 2.20 -0.67 -0.70
C THR A 186 1.81 -1.38 -1.99
N PHE A 187 0.85 -0.82 -2.69
CA PHE A 187 0.42 -1.29 -3.99
C PHE A 187 0.89 -0.34 -5.07
N PHE A 188 1.47 -0.90 -6.11
CA PHE A 188 1.86 -0.22 -7.32
C PHE A 188 1.16 -0.84 -8.53
N ALA A 189 1.01 -0.09 -9.62
CA ALA A 189 0.58 -0.61 -10.90
C ALA A 189 1.65 -0.31 -11.95
N LYS A 190 1.78 -1.20 -12.95
CA LYS A 190 2.65 -0.97 -14.09
C LYS A 190 2.17 0.29 -14.84
N ASP A 191 3.11 1.02 -15.41
CA ASP A 191 2.88 2.21 -16.25
C ASP A 191 2.26 3.41 -15.50
N VAL A 192 2.16 3.35 -14.17
CA VAL A 192 1.70 4.46 -13.33
C VAL A 192 2.77 4.83 -12.31
N ARG A 193 3.15 6.09 -12.30
CA ARG A 193 4.10 6.61 -11.33
C ARG A 193 3.44 6.80 -9.96
N GLY A 194 4.07 6.23 -8.93
CA GLY A 194 3.65 6.36 -7.54
C GLY A 194 2.81 5.18 -7.03
N GLU A 195 2.54 5.23 -5.76
CA GLU A 195 1.70 4.26 -5.06
C GLU A 195 0.22 4.47 -5.39
N ILE A 196 -0.52 3.39 -5.63
CA ILE A 196 -1.98 3.42 -5.86
C ILE A 196 -2.77 3.17 -4.58
N ALA A 197 -2.18 2.41 -3.65
CA ALA A 197 -2.72 2.20 -2.31
C ALA A 197 -1.57 1.87 -1.35
N GLY A 198 -1.81 2.05 -0.06
CA GLY A 198 -0.85 1.68 0.95
C GLY A 198 -1.49 1.56 2.32
N GLY A 199 -0.84 0.81 3.20
CA GLY A 199 -1.36 0.59 4.54
C GLY A 199 -0.35 -0.12 5.45
N GLY A 200 -0.85 -0.60 6.59
CA GLY A 200 -0.02 -1.34 7.52
C GLY A 200 -0.62 -1.40 8.92
N ARG A 201 0.10 -2.08 9.81
CA ARG A 201 -0.29 -2.26 11.20
C ARG A 201 0.25 -1.13 12.07
N TYR A 202 -0.61 -0.56 12.90
CA TYR A 202 -0.29 0.57 13.77
C TYR A 202 -1.05 0.47 15.10
N ASN A 203 -0.74 1.35 16.04
CA ASN A 203 -1.46 1.45 17.30
C ASN A 203 -2.27 2.73 17.37
N LEU A 204 -3.55 2.58 17.69
CA LEU A 204 -4.44 3.67 18.06
C LEU A 204 -4.29 3.96 19.54
N LYS A 205 -4.13 5.23 19.88
CA LYS A 205 -4.14 5.70 21.28
C LYS A 205 -5.38 6.53 21.51
N TYR A 206 -6.10 6.24 22.60
CA TYR A 206 -7.24 7.02 23.05
C TYR A 206 -7.25 7.08 24.57
N GLY A 207 -7.05 8.26 25.13
CA GLY A 207 -6.79 8.44 26.56
C GLY A 207 -5.55 7.65 27.00
N SER A 208 -5.66 6.90 28.06
CA SER A 208 -4.62 5.97 28.57
C SER A 208 -4.57 4.64 27.83
N ASN A 209 -5.55 4.33 27.00
CA ASN A 209 -5.69 3.06 26.30
C ASN A 209 -4.97 3.06 24.96
N SER A 210 -4.55 1.88 24.54
CA SER A 210 -3.98 1.64 23.21
C SER A 210 -4.48 0.32 22.66
N GLU A 211 -4.88 0.28 21.39
CA GLU A 211 -5.23 -0.96 20.72
C GLU A 211 -4.60 -1.01 19.33
N THR A 212 -4.34 -2.23 18.83
CA THR A 212 -3.76 -2.45 17.52
C THR A 212 -4.82 -2.27 16.43
N ALA A 213 -4.38 -1.75 15.30
CA ALA A 213 -5.20 -1.61 14.11
C ALA A 213 -4.38 -1.94 12.86
N ILE A 214 -5.07 -2.36 11.82
CA ILE A 214 -4.51 -2.49 10.48
C ILE A 214 -5.49 -1.96 9.46
N GLY A 215 -4.98 -1.21 8.49
CA GLY A 215 -5.82 -0.64 7.45
C GLY A 215 -5.08 -0.32 6.19
N TYR A 216 -5.82 0.09 5.18
CA TYR A 216 -5.28 0.58 3.92
C TYR A 216 -6.03 1.81 3.43
N THR A 217 -5.34 2.58 2.62
CA THR A 217 -5.86 3.74 1.90
C THR A 217 -5.59 3.57 0.41
N CYS A 218 -6.61 3.71 -0.40
CA CYS A 218 -6.53 3.87 -1.85
C CYS A 218 -6.43 5.36 -2.19
N TYR A 219 -5.58 5.69 -3.15
CA TYR A 219 -5.37 7.05 -3.62
C TYR A 219 -6.06 7.23 -4.98
N MET A 220 -7.20 7.93 -4.97
CA MET A 220 -8.10 7.96 -6.12
C MET A 220 -7.50 8.63 -7.35
N ASP A 221 -6.65 9.64 -7.17
CA ASP A 221 -5.93 10.31 -8.26
C ASP A 221 -5.01 9.36 -9.03
N THR A 222 -4.27 8.51 -8.31
CA THR A 222 -3.37 7.51 -8.93
C THR A 222 -4.15 6.33 -9.49
N ILE A 223 -5.23 5.92 -8.83
CA ILE A 223 -6.12 4.85 -9.29
C ILE A 223 -6.77 5.21 -10.62
N LEU A 224 -7.28 6.45 -10.78
CA LEU A 224 -7.88 6.91 -12.03
C LEU A 224 -6.90 6.79 -13.21
N ARG A 225 -5.60 7.04 -12.98
CA ARG A 225 -4.58 6.87 -14.02
C ARG A 225 -4.24 5.41 -14.31
N SER A 226 -4.48 4.50 -13.36
CA SER A 226 -4.14 3.07 -13.47
C SER A 226 -5.31 2.18 -13.89
N SER A 227 -6.55 2.67 -13.75
CA SER A 227 -7.75 1.92 -14.07
C SER A 227 -7.98 1.84 -15.58
N SER A 228 -8.27 0.63 -16.05
CA SER A 228 -8.70 0.40 -17.44
C SER A 228 -10.22 0.40 -17.64
N LEU A 229 -10.98 0.57 -16.56
CA LEU A 229 -12.43 0.72 -16.61
C LEU A 229 -12.76 2.15 -17.05
N ILE A 230 -12.52 2.45 -18.30
CA ILE A 230 -13.13 3.61 -18.95
C ILE A 230 -14.56 3.16 -19.26
N ASN A 231 -15.51 3.66 -18.52
CA ASN A 231 -16.92 3.53 -18.87
C ASN A 231 -17.14 4.40 -20.10
N GLN A 232 -16.79 3.87 -21.26
CA GLN A 232 -17.15 4.47 -22.55
C GLN A 232 -18.63 4.19 -22.77
N ASN A 233 -19.49 4.91 -22.01
CA ASN A 233 -20.87 5.00 -22.43
C ASN A 233 -20.87 5.50 -23.86
N LYS A 234 -21.35 4.68 -24.80
CA LYS A 234 -21.48 5.09 -26.18
C LYS A 234 -22.27 6.40 -26.20
N ARG A 235 -21.68 7.42 -26.79
CA ARG A 235 -22.31 8.72 -26.90
C ARG A 235 -23.28 8.69 -28.07
N ILE A 236 -24.51 9.16 -27.87
CA ILE A 236 -25.51 9.30 -28.89
C ILE A 236 -25.91 10.77 -29.00
N LEU A 237 -25.81 11.32 -30.22
CA LEU A 237 -26.37 12.61 -30.52
C LEU A 237 -27.89 12.46 -30.69
N ILE A 238 -28.66 13.29 -30.05
CA ILE A 238 -30.12 13.31 -30.11
C ILE A 238 -30.60 14.70 -30.50
N ALA A 239 -31.70 14.75 -31.26
CA ALA A 239 -32.35 16.01 -31.62
C ALA A 239 -32.82 16.74 -30.33
N PHE A 240 -32.87 18.08 -30.41
CA PHE A 240 -33.26 18.93 -29.28
C PHE A 240 -34.65 18.56 -28.73
N ASN A 241 -35.61 18.26 -29.60
CA ASN A 241 -37.01 17.94 -29.32
C ASN A 241 -37.27 16.43 -29.06
N THR A 242 -36.21 15.62 -28.94
CA THR A 242 -36.37 14.20 -28.60
C THR A 242 -37.19 14.02 -27.31
N SER A 243 -38.23 13.16 -27.37
CA SER A 243 -39.11 12.94 -26.22
C SER A 243 -38.38 12.32 -25.03
N ASP A 244 -38.83 12.65 -23.81
CA ASP A 244 -38.19 12.13 -22.58
C ASP A 244 -38.31 10.60 -22.45
N LYS A 245 -39.35 10.01 -23.01
CA LYS A 245 -39.51 8.55 -23.07
C LYS A 245 -38.39 7.89 -23.86
N ILE A 246 -37.96 8.47 -24.98
CA ILE A 246 -36.85 7.98 -25.81
C ILE A 246 -35.52 8.21 -25.07
N LYS A 247 -35.31 9.39 -24.48
CA LYS A 247 -34.11 9.71 -23.69
C LYS A 247 -33.92 8.69 -22.56
N GLN A 248 -34.99 8.42 -21.78
CA GLN A 248 -34.92 7.48 -20.67
C GLN A 248 -34.61 6.07 -21.13
N LYS A 249 -35.20 5.63 -22.26
CA LYS A 249 -34.91 4.31 -22.86
C LYS A 249 -33.44 4.19 -23.29
N LEU A 250 -32.84 5.23 -23.82
CA LEU A 250 -31.43 5.25 -24.23
C LEU A 250 -30.50 5.27 -23.01
N ILE A 251 -30.82 6.07 -21.98
CA ILE A 251 -30.06 6.12 -20.73
C ILE A 251 -30.07 4.74 -20.05
N ASN A 252 -31.23 4.10 -19.97
CA ASN A 252 -31.36 2.76 -19.38
C ASN A 252 -30.57 1.68 -20.15
N LYS A 253 -30.29 1.90 -21.43
CA LYS A 253 -29.39 1.07 -22.25
C LYS A 253 -27.90 1.42 -22.07
N GLY A 254 -27.56 2.35 -21.18
CA GLY A 254 -26.17 2.75 -20.90
C GLY A 254 -25.58 3.75 -21.87
N TYR A 255 -26.40 4.49 -22.61
CA TYR A 255 -25.91 5.55 -23.51
C TYR A 255 -25.80 6.90 -22.79
N SER A 256 -24.77 7.67 -23.10
CA SER A 256 -24.67 9.10 -22.76
C SER A 256 -25.27 9.93 -23.88
N LEU A 257 -26.23 10.79 -23.56
CA LEU A 257 -26.95 11.57 -24.55
C LEU A 257 -26.36 12.97 -24.69
N PHE A 258 -26.12 13.39 -25.93
CA PHE A 258 -25.74 14.75 -26.30
C PHE A 258 -26.84 15.36 -27.15
N LYS A 259 -27.38 16.50 -26.74
CA LYS A 259 -28.35 17.24 -27.54
C LYS A 259 -27.62 18.07 -28.58
N THR A 260 -28.10 18.06 -29.81
CA THR A 260 -27.77 19.10 -30.78
C THR A 260 -28.67 20.30 -30.60
N PHE A 261 -28.14 21.48 -30.91
CA PHE A 261 -28.89 22.73 -30.95
C PHE A 261 -29.10 23.18 -32.44
N GLU A 262 -28.69 22.34 -33.38
CA GLU A 262 -28.89 22.54 -34.83
C GLU A 262 -30.15 21.80 -35.26
N ASP A 263 -30.91 22.39 -36.20
CA ASP A 263 -32.19 21.86 -36.64
C ASP A 263 -32.04 20.67 -37.62
N ASN A 264 -30.85 20.46 -38.18
CA ASN A 264 -30.53 19.36 -39.08
C ASN A 264 -29.49 18.44 -38.46
N ILE A 265 -29.88 17.19 -38.23
CA ILE A 265 -28.97 16.07 -37.93
C ILE A 265 -28.86 15.20 -39.18
#